data_c30180d6b0c6ad929090709238d08270
#
_entry.id   c30180d6b0c6ad929090709238d08270
#
_cell.length_a   1.000
_cell.length_b   1.000
_cell.length_c   1.000
_cell.angle_alpha   90.00
_cell.angle_beta   90.00
_cell.angle_gamma   90.00
#
_symmetry.space_group_name_H-M   'P 1'
#
loop_
_entity.id
_entity.type
_entity.pdbx_description
1 polymer ?
#
loop_
_entity_poly.entity_id
_entity_poly.type
_entity_poly.pdbx_seq_one_letter_code
_entity_poly.pdbx_strand_id
1 'polypeptide(L)'
;MRSGYERRAGLDEALDRVQQLSVQTVIFDIEPLIAHWDSGQEALDQGIAHVLTRADAIPGVKVVCFSTNSLRRPSLVPSSKVRAVYLSAAGKPLRTAQYRDFPRPGAVVGDQMATDGILARRLGYTYLECPPPDQMPLGPRMMHELGSLVRPFVFTGPG
;
A
#
# COMPACT_ATOMS: atom_id res chain seq x y z
N MET A 1 19.60 0.64 3.25
CA MET A 1 18.54 1.47 3.84
C MET A 1 17.68 0.59 4.75
N ARG A 2 17.51 0.94 6.01
CA ARG A 2 16.69 0.14 6.94
C ARG A 2 15.21 0.35 6.56
N SER A 3 14.42 -0.71 6.45
CA SER A 3 12.98 -0.61 6.27
C SER A 3 12.39 0.05 7.52
N GLY A 4 11.72 1.19 7.33
CA GLY A 4 11.04 1.92 8.40
C GLY A 4 9.62 1.38 8.62
N TYR A 5 9.09 1.63 9.83
CA TYR A 5 7.68 1.39 10.15
C TYR A 5 7.11 2.62 10.83
N GLU A 6 5.97 3.08 10.34
CA GLU A 6 5.24 4.21 10.91
C GLU A 6 3.73 3.96 10.81
N ARG A 7 2.97 4.45 11.78
CA ARG A 7 1.50 4.38 11.77
C ARG A 7 0.90 5.73 11.41
N ARG A 8 -0.14 5.73 10.55
CA ARG A 8 -0.88 6.90 10.10
C ARG A 8 -2.38 6.68 10.32
N ALA A 9 -3.15 7.74 10.53
CA ALA A 9 -4.59 7.62 10.79
C ALA A 9 -5.36 7.15 9.54
N GLY A 10 -4.90 7.48 8.34
CA GLY A 10 -5.55 7.09 7.10
C GLY A 10 -4.75 7.44 5.85
N LEU A 11 -5.40 7.30 4.70
CA LEU A 11 -4.78 7.48 3.39
C LEU A 11 -4.16 8.88 3.20
N ASP A 12 -4.86 9.94 3.56
CA ASP A 12 -4.36 11.30 3.34
C ASP A 12 -3.13 11.60 4.18
N GLU A 13 -3.11 11.19 5.45
CA GLU A 13 -1.91 11.32 6.29
C GLU A 13 -0.73 10.49 5.76
N ALA A 14 -1.02 9.30 5.20
CA ALA A 14 0.01 8.49 4.56
C ALA A 14 0.58 9.18 3.32
N LEU A 15 -0.27 9.80 2.50
CA LEU A 15 0.17 10.59 1.34
C LEU A 15 1.01 11.80 1.73
N ASP A 16 0.62 12.53 2.80
CA ASP A 16 1.42 13.63 3.35
C ASP A 16 2.79 13.13 3.83
N ARG A 17 2.83 11.96 4.44
CA ARG A 17 4.08 11.35 4.89
C ARG A 17 4.97 10.90 3.73
N VAL A 18 4.39 10.33 2.68
CA VAL A 18 5.10 9.98 1.43
C VAL A 18 5.86 11.18 0.87
N GLN A 19 5.24 12.36 0.87
CA GLN A 19 5.88 13.60 0.41
C GLN A 19 7.17 13.93 1.21
N GLN A 20 7.19 13.60 2.51
CA GLN A 20 8.34 13.87 3.38
C GLN A 20 9.45 12.79 3.27
N LEU A 21 9.11 11.58 2.83
CA LEU A 21 10.03 10.44 2.76
C LEU A 21 10.96 10.46 1.53
N SER A 22 10.76 11.35 0.57
CA SER A 22 11.56 11.43 -0.67
C SER A 22 11.66 10.09 -1.41
N VAL A 23 10.57 9.32 -1.45
CA VAL A 23 10.51 8.02 -2.13
C VAL A 23 10.24 8.18 -3.63
N GLN A 24 10.65 7.18 -4.42
CA GLN A 24 10.40 7.13 -5.86
C GLN A 24 9.25 6.18 -6.23
N THR A 25 8.95 5.21 -5.37
CA THR A 25 7.87 4.25 -5.56
C THR A 25 6.96 4.24 -4.34
N VAL A 26 5.64 4.21 -4.58
CA VAL A 26 4.66 3.97 -3.52
C VAL A 26 3.75 2.83 -3.95
N ILE A 27 3.62 1.82 -3.10
CA ILE A 27 2.71 0.69 -3.27
C ILE A 27 1.55 0.88 -2.30
N PHE A 28 0.33 0.95 -2.82
CA PHE A 28 -0.89 1.07 -2.02
C PHE A 28 -1.66 -0.25 -2.03
N ASP A 29 -2.07 -0.69 -0.85
CA ASP A 29 -3.13 -1.69 -0.74
C ASP A 29 -4.47 -1.06 -1.11
N ILE A 30 -5.31 -1.82 -1.82
CA ILE A 30 -6.60 -1.31 -2.30
C ILE A 30 -7.64 -1.36 -1.19
N GLU A 31 -7.88 -2.53 -0.62
CA GLU A 31 -8.92 -2.72 0.39
C GLU A 31 -8.32 -2.73 1.80
N PRO A 32 -8.86 -1.98 2.74
CA PRO A 32 -9.99 -1.04 2.64
C PRO A 32 -9.56 0.40 2.36
N LEU A 33 -8.27 0.64 2.17
CA LEU A 33 -7.64 1.96 2.21
C LEU A 33 -8.10 2.89 1.10
N ILE A 34 -8.13 2.39 -0.15
CA ILE A 34 -8.54 3.14 -1.35
C ILE A 34 -10.01 2.93 -1.63
N ALA A 35 -10.49 1.69 -1.49
CA ALA A 35 -11.87 1.33 -1.68
C ALA A 35 -12.27 0.24 -0.68
N HIS A 36 -13.39 0.40 -0.01
CA HIS A 36 -13.90 -0.59 0.95
C HIS A 36 -14.17 -1.93 0.25
N TRP A 37 -14.11 -3.07 0.99
CA TRP A 37 -14.28 -4.42 0.43
C TRP A 37 -15.59 -4.62 -0.32
N ASP A 38 -16.67 -3.97 0.16
CA ASP A 38 -18.04 -4.05 -0.39
C ASP A 38 -18.42 -2.84 -1.25
N SER A 39 -17.50 -1.90 -1.47
CA SER A 39 -17.75 -0.73 -2.30
C SER A 39 -17.80 -1.10 -3.79
N GLY A 40 -18.60 -0.34 -4.54
CA GLY A 40 -18.77 -0.54 -5.98
C GLY A 40 -17.57 -0.11 -6.81
N GLN A 41 -17.68 -0.31 -8.12
CA GLN A 41 -16.65 0.03 -9.10
C GLN A 41 -16.30 1.52 -9.09
N GLU A 42 -17.31 2.38 -8.96
CA GLU A 42 -17.15 3.83 -8.94
C GLU A 42 -16.25 4.28 -7.77
N ALA A 43 -16.43 3.70 -6.58
CA ALA A 43 -15.62 4.03 -5.42
C ALA A 43 -14.15 3.65 -5.63
N LEU A 44 -13.89 2.51 -6.29
CA LEU A 44 -12.54 2.10 -6.64
C LEU A 44 -11.90 3.08 -7.64
N ASP A 45 -12.62 3.42 -8.70
CA ASP A 45 -12.12 4.31 -9.75
C ASP A 45 -11.84 5.72 -9.19
N GLN A 46 -12.73 6.25 -8.34
CA GLN A 46 -12.54 7.54 -7.66
C GLN A 46 -11.36 7.50 -6.68
N GLY A 47 -11.20 6.43 -5.91
CA GLY A 47 -10.09 6.27 -4.98
C GLY A 47 -8.73 6.23 -5.70
N ILE A 48 -8.62 5.52 -6.81
CA ILE A 48 -7.43 5.50 -7.66
C ILE A 48 -7.14 6.88 -8.22
N ALA A 49 -8.15 7.57 -8.75
CA ALA A 49 -7.99 8.92 -9.30
C ALA A 49 -7.52 9.91 -8.22
N HIS A 50 -8.05 9.84 -7.01
CA HIS A 50 -7.62 10.64 -5.87
C HIS A 50 -6.13 10.44 -5.54
N VAL A 51 -5.70 9.18 -5.41
CA VAL A 51 -4.29 8.86 -5.12
C VAL A 51 -3.37 9.35 -6.22
N LEU A 52 -3.71 9.14 -7.49
CA LEU A 52 -2.88 9.58 -8.62
C LEU A 52 -2.77 11.11 -8.68
N THR A 53 -3.86 11.83 -8.45
CA THR A 53 -3.85 13.30 -8.38
C THR A 53 -2.91 13.80 -7.27
N ARG A 54 -2.97 13.18 -6.09
CA ARG A 54 -2.09 13.53 -4.97
C ARG A 54 -0.63 13.18 -5.28
N ALA A 55 -0.38 11.99 -5.84
CA ALA A 55 0.97 11.52 -6.18
C ALA A 55 1.64 12.37 -7.27
N ASP A 56 0.90 12.86 -8.24
CA ASP A 56 1.40 13.77 -9.29
C ASP A 56 1.93 15.09 -8.75
N ALA A 57 1.48 15.49 -7.57
CA ALA A 57 1.95 16.69 -6.87
C ALA A 57 3.15 16.43 -5.94
N ILE A 58 3.54 15.17 -5.72
CA ILE A 58 4.67 14.82 -4.84
C ILE A 58 5.97 14.75 -5.66
N PRO A 59 6.93 15.65 -5.42
CA PRO A 59 8.21 15.62 -6.12
C PRO A 59 8.96 14.32 -5.86
N GLY A 60 9.53 13.73 -6.91
CA GLY A 60 10.36 12.54 -6.81
C GLY A 60 9.64 11.22 -6.94
N VAL A 61 8.32 11.15 -6.72
CA VAL A 61 7.53 9.94 -6.99
C VAL A 61 7.46 9.68 -8.49
N LYS A 62 7.86 8.49 -8.90
CA LYS A 62 7.90 8.05 -10.30
C LYS A 62 6.90 6.94 -10.61
N VAL A 63 6.67 6.07 -9.61
CA VAL A 63 5.80 4.90 -9.73
C VAL A 63 4.80 4.88 -8.58
N VAL A 64 3.53 4.72 -8.91
CA VAL A 64 2.46 4.37 -7.99
C VAL A 64 1.90 3.01 -8.38
N CYS A 65 1.99 2.05 -7.48
CA CYS A 65 1.47 0.71 -7.67
C CYS A 65 0.27 0.48 -6.76
N PHE A 66 -0.86 0.15 -7.36
CA PHE A 66 -2.05 -0.32 -6.66
C PHE A 66 -2.02 -1.85 -6.62
N SER A 67 -2.11 -2.44 -5.45
CA SER A 67 -1.90 -3.87 -5.26
C SER A 67 -3.01 -4.44 -4.37
N THR A 68 -3.67 -5.47 -4.87
CA THR A 68 -4.69 -6.21 -4.11
C THR A 68 -4.51 -7.71 -4.27
N ASN A 69 -4.83 -8.47 -3.22
CA ASN A 69 -4.89 -9.93 -3.30
C ASN A 69 -6.23 -10.43 -3.90
N SER A 70 -7.21 -9.54 -4.05
CA SER A 70 -8.47 -9.84 -4.73
C SER A 70 -8.32 -9.84 -6.26
N LEU A 71 -9.38 -10.21 -6.96
CA LEU A 71 -9.46 -10.13 -8.43
C LEU A 71 -10.04 -8.79 -8.92
N ARG A 72 -10.31 -7.88 -8.03
CA ARG A 72 -10.91 -6.58 -8.30
C ARG A 72 -10.02 -5.75 -9.20
N ARG A 73 -10.61 -5.03 -10.17
CA ARG A 73 -9.90 -4.18 -11.13
C ARG A 73 -10.64 -2.88 -11.35
N PRO A 74 -9.94 -1.75 -11.59
CA PRO A 74 -10.58 -0.51 -11.99
C PRO A 74 -11.15 -0.63 -13.41
N SER A 75 -12.19 0.16 -13.70
CA SER A 75 -12.70 0.32 -15.07
C SER A 75 -11.73 1.11 -15.94
N LEU A 76 -11.09 2.11 -15.35
CA LEU A 76 -10.17 3.01 -16.01
C LEU A 76 -9.11 3.47 -15.01
N VAL A 77 -7.85 3.44 -15.43
CA VAL A 77 -6.77 4.11 -14.72
C VAL A 77 -6.55 5.46 -15.42
N PRO A 78 -6.82 6.60 -14.74
CA PRO A 78 -6.67 7.91 -15.37
C PRO A 78 -5.20 8.18 -15.72
N SER A 79 -4.99 9.02 -16.72
CA SER A 79 -3.64 9.47 -17.06
C SER A 79 -3.04 10.28 -15.92
N SER A 80 -1.75 10.07 -15.66
CA SER A 80 -1.00 10.75 -14.60
C SER A 80 0.44 10.97 -15.05
N LYS A 81 1.15 11.87 -14.38
CA LYS A 81 2.59 12.09 -14.59
C LYS A 81 3.41 10.93 -14.06
N VAL A 82 2.97 10.33 -12.96
CA VAL A 82 3.58 9.13 -12.40
C VAL A 82 3.17 7.90 -13.22
N ARG A 83 4.05 6.91 -13.29
CA ARG A 83 3.72 5.61 -13.87
C ARG A 83 2.76 4.87 -12.93
N ALA A 84 1.52 4.70 -13.33
CA ALA A 84 0.53 3.92 -12.60
C ALA A 84 0.61 2.42 -13.00
N VAL A 85 0.69 1.55 -12.00
CA VAL A 85 0.67 0.08 -12.15
C VAL A 85 -0.45 -0.48 -11.30
N TYR A 86 -1.23 -1.41 -11.84
CA TYR A 86 -2.29 -2.08 -11.09
C TYR A 86 -2.07 -3.59 -11.09
N LEU A 87 -2.02 -4.19 -9.91
CA LEU A 87 -1.79 -5.62 -9.69
C LEU A 87 -2.96 -6.23 -8.92
N SER A 88 -3.83 -6.93 -9.62
CA SER A 88 -4.84 -7.81 -9.01
C SER A 88 -4.25 -9.20 -8.77
N ALA A 89 -4.80 -9.96 -7.84
CA ALA A 89 -4.25 -11.26 -7.42
C ALA A 89 -2.74 -11.19 -7.17
N ALA A 90 -2.30 -10.14 -6.51
CA ALA A 90 -0.89 -9.78 -6.35
C ALA A 90 -0.06 -10.83 -5.59
N GLY A 91 -0.70 -11.68 -4.77
CA GLY A 91 -0.03 -12.75 -4.02
C GLY A 91 0.89 -12.22 -2.93
N LYS A 92 0.53 -11.07 -2.33
CA LYS A 92 1.27 -10.51 -1.18
C LYS A 92 1.17 -11.45 0.04
N PRO A 93 2.20 -11.59 0.81
CA PRO A 93 3.55 -10.97 0.70
C PRO A 93 4.56 -11.83 -0.08
N LEU A 94 4.15 -12.92 -0.71
CA LEU A 94 5.05 -13.93 -1.26
C LEU A 94 5.64 -13.57 -2.63
N ARG A 95 4.81 -13.02 -3.51
CA ARG A 95 5.20 -12.65 -4.88
C ARG A 95 5.85 -11.27 -4.91
N THR A 96 7.17 -11.20 -4.81
CA THR A 96 7.91 -9.93 -4.84
C THR A 96 8.55 -9.62 -6.18
N ALA A 97 8.62 -10.59 -7.10
CA ALA A 97 9.28 -10.41 -8.40
C ALA A 97 8.67 -9.28 -9.23
N GLN A 98 7.36 -9.08 -9.16
CA GLN A 98 6.62 -8.04 -9.89
C GLN A 98 6.96 -6.60 -9.47
N TYR A 99 7.63 -6.41 -8.33
CA TYR A 99 8.07 -5.10 -7.83
C TYR A 99 9.56 -4.84 -8.02
N ARG A 100 10.29 -5.80 -8.60
CA ARG A 100 11.77 -5.79 -8.66
C ARG A 100 12.31 -4.58 -9.41
N ASP A 101 11.64 -4.19 -10.49
CA ASP A 101 12.09 -3.12 -11.40
C ASP A 101 11.58 -1.74 -10.99
N PHE A 102 10.91 -1.63 -9.85
CA PHE A 102 10.46 -0.34 -9.36
C PHE A 102 11.62 0.46 -8.77
N PRO A 103 11.70 1.77 -9.07
CA PRO A 103 12.78 2.62 -8.57
C PRO A 103 12.74 2.73 -7.04
N ARG A 104 13.92 2.89 -6.45
CA ARG A 104 14.10 2.99 -4.99
C ARG A 104 14.57 4.39 -4.60
N PRO A 105 14.33 4.85 -3.37
CA PRO A 105 13.63 4.17 -2.28
C PRO A 105 12.12 4.10 -2.48
N GLY A 106 11.43 3.27 -1.69
CA GLY A 106 10.00 3.08 -1.79
C GLY A 106 9.27 3.02 -0.45
N ALA A 107 7.94 3.15 -0.51
CA ALA A 107 7.03 2.96 0.61
C ALA A 107 5.91 1.99 0.25
N VAL A 108 5.40 1.27 1.22
CA VAL A 108 4.17 0.48 1.14
C VAL A 108 3.16 1.06 2.12
N VAL A 109 1.96 1.32 1.64
CA VAL A 109 0.85 1.87 2.43
C VAL A 109 -0.26 0.83 2.46
N GLY A 110 -0.65 0.38 3.64
CA GLY A 110 -1.67 -0.65 3.80
C GLY A 110 -2.11 -0.81 5.25
N ASP A 111 -3.08 -1.68 5.47
CA ASP A 111 -3.65 -1.93 6.80
C ASP A 111 -3.16 -3.23 7.44
N GLN A 112 -2.62 -4.16 6.64
CA GLN A 112 -2.30 -5.51 7.09
C GLN A 112 -0.80 -5.76 7.20
N MET A 113 -0.31 -5.86 8.43
CA MET A 113 1.09 -6.20 8.70
C MET A 113 1.50 -7.54 8.08
N ALA A 114 0.61 -8.55 8.08
CA ALA A 114 0.88 -9.89 7.57
C ALA A 114 1.08 -9.93 6.03
N THR A 115 0.53 -8.98 5.31
CA THR A 115 0.68 -8.86 3.85
C THR A 115 1.54 -7.68 3.46
N ASP A 116 1.13 -6.48 3.79
CA ASP A 116 1.76 -5.23 3.34
C ASP A 116 3.04 -4.93 4.11
N GLY A 117 3.03 -5.15 5.43
CA GLY A 117 4.22 -4.95 6.26
C GLY A 117 5.34 -5.94 5.91
N ILE A 118 5.02 -7.23 5.73
CA ILE A 118 5.99 -8.24 5.30
C ILE A 118 6.49 -7.94 3.88
N LEU A 119 5.60 -7.52 2.96
CA LEU A 119 6.00 -7.07 1.63
C LEU A 119 7.01 -5.92 1.69
N ALA A 120 6.70 -4.87 2.47
CA ALA A 120 7.58 -3.73 2.64
C ALA A 120 8.97 -4.14 3.14
N ARG A 121 9.03 -4.99 4.16
CA ARG A 121 10.30 -5.52 4.67
C ARG A 121 11.08 -6.28 3.60
N ARG A 122 10.43 -7.15 2.83
CA ARG A 122 11.09 -7.94 1.78
C ARG A 122 11.62 -7.07 0.64
N LEU A 123 10.97 -5.96 0.37
CA LEU A 123 11.41 -5.00 -0.64
C LEU A 123 12.45 -4.00 -0.09
N GLY A 124 12.64 -3.91 1.23
CA GLY A 124 13.46 -2.87 1.87
C GLY A 124 12.80 -1.49 1.81
N TYR A 125 11.46 -1.44 1.80
CA TYR A 125 10.65 -0.22 1.75
C TYR A 125 10.20 0.20 3.15
N THR A 126 9.84 1.47 3.31
CA THR A 126 9.16 1.97 4.51
C THR A 126 7.71 1.49 4.50
N TYR A 127 7.23 0.95 5.61
CA TYR A 127 5.83 0.58 5.78
C TYR A 127 5.06 1.68 6.52
N LEU A 128 4.01 2.17 5.90
CA LEU A 128 3.05 3.11 6.48
C LEU A 128 1.75 2.34 6.76
N GLU A 129 1.55 1.97 8.02
CA GLU A 129 0.35 1.26 8.45
C GLU A 129 -0.79 2.24 8.65
N CYS A 130 -1.89 2.03 7.93
CA CYS A 130 -3.16 2.74 8.14
C CYS A 130 -4.14 1.78 8.83
N PRO A 131 -4.67 2.11 10.02
CA PRO A 131 -5.55 1.21 10.73
C PRO A 131 -6.80 0.90 9.90
N PRO A 132 -7.28 -0.35 9.92
CA PRO A 132 -8.49 -0.74 9.25
C PRO A 132 -9.72 -0.12 9.92
N PRO A 133 -10.87 -0.02 9.22
CA PRO A 133 -12.12 0.40 9.82
C PRO A 133 -12.58 -0.61 10.88
N ASP A 134 -13.45 -0.17 11.81
CA ASP A 134 -13.96 -0.99 12.92
C ASP A 134 -14.71 -2.25 12.46
N GLN A 135 -15.33 -2.20 11.28
CA GLN A 135 -16.05 -3.34 10.69
C GLN A 135 -15.23 -3.94 9.54
N MET A 136 -14.70 -5.13 9.76
CA MET A 136 -13.97 -5.89 8.75
C MET A 136 -14.67 -7.21 8.44
N PRO A 137 -14.68 -7.66 7.15
CA PRO A 137 -15.00 -9.04 6.80
C PRO A 137 -14.11 -10.04 7.54
N LEU A 138 -14.58 -11.28 7.71
CA LEU A 138 -13.88 -12.30 8.52
C LEU A 138 -12.45 -12.58 8.02
N GLY A 139 -12.26 -12.73 6.71
CA GLY A 139 -10.93 -13.01 6.14
C GLY A 139 -9.90 -11.90 6.43
N PRO A 140 -10.15 -10.64 6.06
CA PRO A 140 -9.28 -9.51 6.40
C PRO A 140 -9.05 -9.35 7.90
N ARG A 141 -10.07 -9.58 8.74
CA ARG A 141 -9.95 -9.53 10.20
C ARG A 141 -8.97 -10.56 10.74
N MET A 142 -9.06 -11.82 10.28
CA MET A 142 -8.12 -12.87 10.67
C MET A 142 -6.69 -12.52 10.26
N MET A 143 -6.47 -12.00 9.06
CA MET A 143 -5.15 -11.57 8.58
C MET A 143 -4.60 -10.40 9.38
N HIS A 144 -5.45 -9.47 9.79
CA HIS A 144 -5.05 -8.36 10.66
C HIS A 144 -4.60 -8.85 12.04
N GLU A 145 -5.35 -9.75 12.67
CA GLU A 145 -4.99 -10.34 13.96
C GLU A 145 -3.67 -11.11 13.90
N LEU A 146 -3.46 -11.95 12.87
CA LEU A 146 -2.19 -12.63 12.62
C LEU A 146 -1.04 -11.64 12.42
N GLY A 147 -1.28 -10.57 11.64
CA GLY A 147 -0.29 -9.53 11.40
C GLY A 147 0.14 -8.81 12.66
N SER A 148 -0.77 -8.57 13.59
CA SER A 148 -0.44 -7.91 14.86
C SER A 148 0.52 -8.74 15.71
N LEU A 149 0.42 -10.07 15.65
CA LEU A 149 1.31 -11.00 16.36
C LEU A 149 2.73 -11.02 15.77
N VAL A 150 2.87 -10.83 14.46
CA VAL A 150 4.19 -10.87 13.79
C VAL A 150 4.87 -9.51 13.72
N ARG A 151 4.17 -8.42 14.01
CA ARG A 151 4.70 -7.04 13.96
C ARG A 151 6.07 -6.89 14.65
N PRO A 152 6.27 -7.37 15.90
CA PRO A 152 7.55 -7.22 16.59
C PRO A 152 8.70 -7.91 15.83
N PHE A 153 8.42 -9.00 15.14
CA PHE A 153 9.44 -9.77 14.41
C PHE A 153 9.75 -9.21 13.03
N VAL A 154 8.84 -8.42 12.47
CA VAL A 154 9.01 -7.85 11.13
C VAL A 154 9.84 -6.58 11.16
N PHE A 155 9.66 -5.71 12.15
CA PHE A 155 10.29 -4.39 12.20
C PHE A 155 11.19 -4.13 13.40
N THR A 156 11.16 -4.95 14.44
CA THR A 156 12.15 -4.92 15.52
C THR A 156 13.29 -5.85 15.18
N GLY A 157 14.24 -5.39 14.38
CA GLY A 157 15.56 -6.00 14.33
C GLY A 157 16.39 -5.43 15.48
N PRO A 158 17.45 -6.16 15.94
CA PRO A 158 18.34 -5.64 16.99
C PRO A 158 18.90 -4.28 16.55
N GLY A 159 18.76 -3.30 17.45
CA GLY A 159 19.29 -1.94 17.29
C GLY A 159 20.80 -1.93 17.17
#